data_56f19418c2a92f540fd5c4fe22e261aa
#
_entry.id   56f19418c2a92f540fd5c4fe22e261aa
#
_cell.length_a   1.000
_cell.length_b   1.000
_cell.length_c   1.000
_cell.angle_alpha   90.00
_cell.angle_beta   90.00
_cell.angle_gamma   90.00
#
_symmetry.space_group_name_H-M   'P 1'
#
loop_
_entity.id
_entity.type
_entity.pdbx_description
1 polymer ?
#
loop_
_entity_poly.entity_id
_entity_poly.type
_entity_poly.pdbx_seq_one_letter_code
_entity_poly.pdbx_strand_id
1 'polypeptide(L)'
;MFGDAFKRILLALFVLALLCGAALGVLFAVPKIEPVNTQAVNMPDAVPSESPAFTAEATPEPAATPEAAPVTQEEWVARYLATMSTEEKLGQLVMFGFVGTSDVTQTFRDLWEPYQVGNAVLYGSNIKSDNSDGGFDLCADLTKKIDERVATTIPPLVAIDVEGGSVVRFRWKPQPVSARSLGRRRDVDYAFEQFQTIGSKLVSVGINVDLAPVLDVSENPMDTFLETRIISEDASITAAIGAAVVDGLQAGGCLSAAKHFPGHGGTIEDSHAVTPQVDKTAEEIASYDLVPFESAISSGVDAIMVAHVFYPALDATDIASMSQPIITGLLREKMGYTG
;
A
#
# COMPACT_ATOMS: atom_id res chain seq x y z
N MET A 1 -18.35 12.32 -26.29
CA MET A 1 -18.27 11.07 -27.08
C MET A 1 -17.21 10.12 -26.48
N PHE A 2 -16.84 10.28 -25.19
CA PHE A 2 -15.87 9.42 -24.49
C PHE A 2 -16.51 8.43 -23.48
N GLY A 3 -17.84 8.51 -23.26
CA GLY A 3 -18.49 7.80 -22.16
C GLY A 3 -18.63 6.27 -22.32
N ASP A 4 -18.84 5.76 -23.53
CA ASP A 4 -19.18 4.35 -23.73
C ASP A 4 -17.96 3.42 -23.83
N ALA A 5 -16.85 3.90 -24.36
CA ALA A 5 -15.59 3.16 -24.38
C ALA A 5 -15.03 3.02 -22.94
N PHE A 6 -15.07 4.08 -22.17
CA PHE A 6 -14.62 4.09 -20.77
C PHE A 6 -15.46 3.18 -19.88
N LYS A 7 -16.80 3.20 -20.02
CA LYS A 7 -17.70 2.28 -19.29
C LYS A 7 -17.48 0.81 -19.68
N ARG A 8 -17.18 0.52 -20.95
CA ARG A 8 -16.87 -0.84 -21.42
C ARG A 8 -15.54 -1.34 -20.87
N ILE A 9 -14.54 -0.47 -20.74
CA ILE A 9 -13.23 -0.80 -20.14
C ILE A 9 -13.39 -1.05 -18.65
N LEU A 10 -14.12 -0.21 -17.90
CA LEU A 10 -14.41 -0.42 -16.48
C LEU A 10 -15.18 -1.73 -16.26
N LEU A 11 -16.19 -2.02 -17.07
CA LEU A 11 -16.98 -3.26 -16.96
C LEU A 11 -16.12 -4.49 -17.28
N ALA A 12 -15.23 -4.41 -18.27
CA ALA A 12 -14.31 -5.50 -18.62
C ALA A 12 -13.29 -5.75 -17.49
N LEU A 13 -12.79 -4.71 -16.84
CA LEU A 13 -11.87 -4.79 -15.70
C LEU A 13 -12.56 -5.38 -14.46
N PHE A 14 -13.82 -5.02 -14.23
CA PHE A 14 -14.62 -5.55 -13.13
C PHE A 14 -14.94 -7.05 -13.32
N VAL A 15 -15.30 -7.46 -14.53
CA VAL A 15 -15.56 -8.87 -14.88
C VAL A 15 -14.27 -9.71 -14.79
N LEU A 16 -13.13 -9.16 -15.20
CA LEU A 16 -11.84 -9.84 -15.12
C LEU A 16 -11.40 -10.06 -13.65
N ALA A 17 -11.65 -9.10 -12.76
CA ALA A 17 -11.40 -9.23 -11.32
C ALA A 17 -12.25 -10.34 -10.67
N LEU A 18 -13.51 -10.50 -11.09
CA LEU A 18 -14.41 -11.55 -10.61
C LEU A 18 -14.01 -12.96 -11.11
N LEU A 19 -13.43 -13.08 -12.30
CA LEU A 19 -13.03 -14.38 -12.89
C LEU A 19 -11.69 -14.91 -12.32
N CYS A 20 -10.83 -14.06 -11.78
CA CYS A 20 -9.55 -14.47 -11.17
C CYS A 20 -9.70 -15.07 -9.75
N GLY A 21 -10.86 -14.94 -9.10
CA GLY A 21 -11.11 -15.46 -7.75
C GLY A 21 -11.41 -16.96 -7.67
N ALA A 22 -11.59 -17.67 -8.78
CA ALA A 22 -12.10 -19.05 -8.78
C ALA A 22 -11.37 -19.97 -9.77
N ALA A 23 -10.09 -20.32 -9.55
CA ALA A 23 -9.49 -21.47 -10.24
C ALA A 23 -8.27 -22.07 -9.53
N LEU A 24 -8.49 -23.23 -8.94
CA LEU A 24 -7.73 -24.50 -8.98
C LEU A 24 -6.24 -24.53 -8.57
N GLY A 25 -6.03 -25.35 -7.51
CA GLY A 25 -4.74 -25.95 -7.20
C GLY A 25 -4.40 -27.15 -8.13
N VAL A 26 -3.15 -27.20 -8.58
CA VAL A 26 -2.53 -28.40 -9.16
C VAL A 26 -1.11 -28.53 -8.59
N LEU A 27 -0.80 -29.71 -8.05
CA LEU A 27 0.50 -30.12 -7.51
C LEU A 27 1.52 -30.41 -8.63
N PHE A 28 2.75 -29.92 -8.46
CA PHE A 28 3.93 -30.52 -9.12
C PHE A 28 5.14 -30.54 -8.16
N ALA A 29 5.91 -31.63 -8.22
CA ALA A 29 7.09 -31.89 -7.41
C ALA A 29 8.38 -31.31 -8.06
N VAL A 30 9.30 -30.78 -7.24
CA VAL A 30 10.58 -30.17 -7.68
C VAL A 30 11.77 -30.94 -7.05
N PRO A 31 12.88 -31.18 -7.80
CA PRO A 31 14.07 -31.85 -7.27
C PRO A 31 15.02 -30.92 -6.49
N LYS A 32 15.77 -31.50 -5.54
CA LYS A 32 16.75 -30.86 -4.66
C LYS A 32 18.03 -30.48 -5.38
N ILE A 33 18.60 -29.31 -5.05
CA ILE A 33 19.95 -28.89 -5.43
C ILE A 33 20.79 -28.62 -4.17
N GLU A 34 22.06 -29.08 -4.17
CA GLU A 34 23.00 -28.99 -3.03
C GLU A 34 23.75 -27.64 -2.99
N PRO A 35 24.29 -27.22 -1.80
CA PRO A 35 24.89 -25.88 -1.62
C PRO A 35 26.35 -25.79 -2.07
N VAL A 36 26.71 -24.63 -2.61
CA VAL A 36 28.08 -24.26 -3.04
C VAL A 36 28.83 -23.61 -1.88
N ASN A 37 30.07 -24.08 -1.69
CA ASN A 37 31.04 -23.69 -0.66
C ASN A 37 31.72 -22.36 -1.01
N THR A 38 31.69 -21.34 -0.14
CA THR A 38 32.40 -20.07 -0.26
C THR A 38 33.65 -20.06 0.63
N GLN A 39 34.84 -20.09 0.03
CA GLN A 39 36.11 -19.83 0.73
C GLN A 39 36.42 -18.33 0.77
N ALA A 40 36.86 -17.86 1.94
CA ALA A 40 37.28 -16.50 2.17
C ALA A 40 38.59 -16.16 1.44
N VAL A 41 38.63 -14.98 0.80
CA VAL A 41 39.83 -14.43 0.16
C VAL A 41 40.43 -13.37 1.10
N ASN A 42 41.72 -13.61 1.50
CA ASN A 42 42.53 -12.67 2.25
C ASN A 42 43.02 -11.51 1.39
N MET A 43 42.91 -10.28 1.85
CA MET A 43 43.53 -9.12 1.24
C MET A 43 44.92 -8.84 1.88
N PRO A 44 45.96 -8.48 1.10
CA PRO A 44 47.27 -8.14 1.63
C PRO A 44 47.38 -6.67 2.08
N ASP A 45 48.30 -6.45 3.02
CA ASP A 45 48.58 -5.19 3.71
C ASP A 45 49.11 -4.07 2.79
N ALA A 46 48.77 -2.83 3.17
CA ALA A 46 49.14 -1.60 2.47
C ALA A 46 50.60 -1.22 2.72
N VAL A 47 51.33 -0.89 1.64
CA VAL A 47 52.67 -0.32 1.66
C VAL A 47 52.58 1.22 1.71
N PRO A 48 53.35 1.93 2.55
CA PRO A 48 53.38 3.39 2.56
C PRO A 48 54.18 3.96 1.40
N SER A 49 53.58 4.86 0.62
CA SER A 49 54.23 5.62 -0.44
C SER A 49 54.51 7.05 0.06
N GLU A 50 55.77 7.42 0.15
CA GLU A 50 56.21 8.81 0.29
C GLU A 50 56.06 9.53 -1.05
N SER A 51 55.35 10.65 -1.08
CA SER A 51 55.22 11.54 -2.25
C SER A 51 56.04 12.81 -2.04
N PRO A 52 56.78 13.28 -3.02
CA PRO A 52 57.52 14.54 -2.93
C PRO A 52 56.58 15.75 -3.04
N ALA A 53 56.87 16.76 -2.22
CA ALA A 53 56.12 18.01 -2.19
C ALA A 53 56.31 18.81 -3.48
N PHE A 54 55.21 18.99 -4.25
CA PHE A 54 55.11 19.97 -5.32
C PHE A 54 54.47 21.25 -4.78
N THR A 55 55.17 22.34 -4.82
CA THR A 55 54.61 23.70 -4.58
C THR A 55 53.79 24.07 -5.80
N ALA A 56 52.47 24.03 -5.66
CA ALA A 56 51.52 24.50 -6.68
C ALA A 56 51.28 25.99 -6.51
N GLU A 57 51.52 26.74 -7.59
CA GLU A 57 51.08 28.13 -7.75
C GLU A 57 49.54 28.19 -7.66
N ALA A 58 48.99 29.12 -6.87
CA ALA A 58 47.57 29.28 -6.62
C ALA A 58 46.85 29.66 -7.91
N THR A 59 46.12 28.72 -8.48
CA THR A 59 45.12 29.01 -9.51
C THR A 59 43.94 29.72 -8.85
N PRO A 60 43.38 30.82 -9.42
CA PRO A 60 42.23 31.49 -8.82
C PRO A 60 41.04 30.53 -8.79
N GLU A 61 40.46 30.38 -7.59
CA GLU A 61 39.29 29.58 -7.31
C GLU A 61 38.12 30.07 -8.20
N PRO A 62 37.48 29.20 -9.01
CA PRO A 62 36.33 29.63 -9.79
C PRO A 62 35.24 30.10 -8.83
N ALA A 63 34.70 31.30 -9.11
CA ALA A 63 33.62 31.89 -8.33
C ALA A 63 32.51 30.85 -8.15
N ALA A 64 32.14 30.55 -6.90
CA ALA A 64 31.11 29.62 -6.55
C ALA A 64 29.81 29.98 -7.32
N THR A 65 29.37 29.08 -8.18
CA THR A 65 28.05 29.17 -8.80
C THR A 65 27.02 29.26 -7.65
N PRO A 66 26.09 30.21 -7.66
CA PRO A 66 25.10 30.29 -6.59
C PRO A 66 24.38 28.95 -6.51
N GLU A 67 24.48 28.29 -5.35
CA GLU A 67 23.74 27.07 -5.07
C GLU A 67 22.25 27.35 -5.23
N ALA A 68 21.60 26.66 -6.17
CA ALA A 68 20.18 26.87 -6.41
C ALA A 68 19.42 26.59 -5.11
N ALA A 69 18.54 27.50 -4.71
CA ALA A 69 17.71 27.33 -3.53
C ALA A 69 17.03 25.95 -3.55
N PRO A 70 16.94 25.23 -2.41
CA PRO A 70 16.31 23.92 -2.36
C PRO A 70 14.87 24.03 -2.86
N VAL A 71 14.54 23.21 -3.86
CA VAL A 71 13.19 23.14 -4.45
C VAL A 71 12.28 22.48 -3.44
N THR A 72 11.15 23.08 -3.12
CA THR A 72 10.15 22.45 -2.25
C THR A 72 9.58 21.18 -2.91
N GLN A 73 9.03 20.27 -2.09
CA GLN A 73 8.37 19.07 -2.60
C GLN A 73 7.25 19.41 -3.60
N GLU A 74 6.44 20.43 -3.31
CA GLU A 74 5.36 20.89 -4.18
C GLU A 74 5.88 21.42 -5.51
N GLU A 75 6.95 22.23 -5.50
CA GLU A 75 7.58 22.71 -6.73
C GLU A 75 8.18 21.58 -7.56
N TRP A 76 8.77 20.59 -6.90
CA TRP A 76 9.31 19.39 -7.57
C TRP A 76 8.18 18.61 -8.25
N VAL A 77 7.10 18.31 -7.52
CA VAL A 77 5.92 17.61 -8.05
C VAL A 77 5.31 18.37 -9.22
N ALA A 78 5.12 19.70 -9.10
CA ALA A 78 4.57 20.52 -10.17
C ALA A 78 5.44 20.50 -11.44
N ARG A 79 6.76 20.61 -11.30
CA ARG A 79 7.72 20.52 -12.41
C ARG A 79 7.66 19.15 -13.07
N TYR A 80 7.63 18.07 -12.27
CA TYR A 80 7.58 16.71 -12.77
C TYR A 80 6.28 16.44 -13.55
N LEU A 81 5.13 16.80 -12.98
CA LEU A 81 3.82 16.69 -13.62
C LEU A 81 3.74 17.48 -14.95
N ALA A 82 4.47 18.58 -15.07
CA ALA A 82 4.52 19.35 -16.31
C ALA A 82 5.27 18.61 -17.45
N THR A 83 6.12 17.64 -17.13
CA THR A 83 6.86 16.84 -18.12
C THR A 83 6.10 15.59 -18.56
N MET A 84 5.09 15.15 -17.81
CA MET A 84 4.33 13.93 -18.08
C MET A 84 3.26 14.15 -19.16
N SER A 85 3.10 13.16 -20.05
CA SER A 85 1.95 13.05 -20.96
C SER A 85 0.65 12.80 -20.19
N THR A 86 -0.48 12.93 -20.86
CA THR A 86 -1.78 12.60 -20.27
C THR A 86 -1.89 11.11 -19.96
N GLU A 87 -1.36 10.26 -20.83
CA GLU A 87 -1.33 8.81 -20.70
C GLU A 87 -0.51 8.38 -19.46
N GLU A 88 0.68 8.97 -19.26
CA GLU A 88 1.51 8.74 -18.07
C GLU A 88 0.79 9.16 -16.80
N LYS A 89 0.15 10.34 -16.78
CA LYS A 89 -0.64 10.78 -15.62
C LYS A 89 -1.79 9.84 -15.30
N LEU A 90 -2.53 9.39 -16.32
CA LEU A 90 -3.63 8.42 -16.15
C LEU A 90 -3.11 7.07 -15.66
N GLY A 91 -1.96 6.61 -16.17
CA GLY A 91 -1.32 5.38 -15.73
C GLY A 91 -0.95 5.39 -14.24
N GLN A 92 -0.53 6.55 -13.71
CA GLN A 92 -0.22 6.71 -12.28
C GLN A 92 -1.46 6.60 -11.37
N LEU A 93 -2.66 6.84 -11.89
CA LEU A 93 -3.92 6.70 -11.14
C LEU A 93 -4.41 5.24 -11.05
N VAL A 94 -3.73 4.29 -11.69
CA VAL A 94 -4.17 2.91 -11.79
C VAL A 94 -3.16 1.99 -11.10
N MET A 95 -3.68 1.08 -10.27
CA MET A 95 -2.93 0.00 -9.64
C MET A 95 -3.55 -1.34 -10.07
N PHE A 96 -2.77 -2.21 -10.73
CA PHE A 96 -3.25 -3.49 -11.21
C PHE A 96 -2.82 -4.66 -10.34
N GLY A 97 -3.77 -5.60 -10.14
CA GLY A 97 -3.47 -6.96 -9.68
C GLY A 97 -3.22 -7.91 -10.85
N PHE A 98 -2.39 -8.93 -10.64
CA PHE A 98 -2.10 -9.97 -11.62
C PHE A 98 -1.91 -11.33 -10.94
N VAL A 99 -1.85 -12.39 -11.73
CA VAL A 99 -1.58 -13.76 -11.26
C VAL A 99 -0.18 -14.16 -11.67
N GLY A 100 0.60 -14.76 -10.75
CA GLY A 100 1.95 -15.23 -11.01
C GLY A 100 2.90 -14.92 -9.85
N THR A 101 3.86 -15.83 -9.61
CA THR A 101 4.81 -15.75 -8.48
C THR A 101 6.24 -15.47 -8.89
N SER A 102 6.55 -15.50 -10.19
CA SER A 102 7.92 -15.37 -10.70
C SER A 102 8.09 -14.31 -11.78
N ASP A 103 6.99 -13.88 -12.38
CA ASP A 103 6.95 -12.81 -13.38
C ASP A 103 5.51 -12.34 -13.59
N VAL A 104 5.35 -11.13 -14.13
CA VAL A 104 4.05 -10.64 -14.61
C VAL A 104 3.60 -11.43 -15.84
N THR A 105 2.32 -11.78 -15.91
CA THR A 105 1.77 -12.52 -17.05
C THR A 105 1.80 -11.70 -18.34
N GLN A 106 1.79 -12.38 -19.52
CA GLN A 106 1.74 -11.68 -20.81
C GLN A 106 0.50 -10.80 -20.91
N THR A 107 -0.66 -11.30 -20.47
CA THR A 107 -1.92 -10.51 -20.44
C THR A 107 -1.76 -9.23 -19.63
N PHE A 108 -1.05 -9.27 -18.50
CA PHE A 108 -0.78 -8.09 -17.70
C PHE A 108 0.15 -7.11 -18.43
N ARG A 109 1.19 -7.60 -19.10
CA ARG A 109 2.08 -6.77 -19.93
C ARG A 109 1.32 -6.08 -21.07
N ASP A 110 0.46 -6.81 -21.75
CA ASP A 110 -0.35 -6.29 -22.87
C ASP A 110 -1.31 -5.17 -22.43
N LEU A 111 -1.70 -5.15 -21.16
CA LEU A 111 -2.50 -4.08 -20.57
C LEU A 111 -1.63 -2.96 -19.97
N TRP A 112 -0.48 -3.30 -19.40
CA TRP A 112 0.40 -2.35 -18.70
C TRP A 112 1.12 -1.41 -19.69
N GLU A 113 1.84 -1.99 -20.65
CA GLU A 113 2.69 -1.21 -21.55
C GLU A 113 1.92 -0.15 -22.35
N PRO A 114 0.76 -0.45 -22.99
CA PRO A 114 0.04 0.53 -23.77
C PRO A 114 -0.59 1.67 -22.95
N TYR A 115 -0.91 1.40 -21.67
CA TYR A 115 -1.58 2.37 -20.79
C TYR A 115 -0.64 2.97 -19.74
N GLN A 116 0.65 2.62 -19.77
CA GLN A 116 1.69 3.14 -18.88
C GLN A 116 1.31 3.07 -17.39
N VAL A 117 0.63 1.99 -16.98
CA VAL A 117 0.23 1.80 -15.58
C VAL A 117 1.46 1.78 -14.69
N GLY A 118 1.45 2.60 -13.64
CA GLY A 118 2.60 2.81 -12.77
C GLY A 118 2.65 1.91 -11.53
N ASN A 119 1.53 1.23 -11.17
CA ASN A 119 1.41 0.64 -9.84
C ASN A 119 0.88 -0.79 -9.89
N ALA A 120 1.23 -1.60 -8.86
CA ALA A 120 0.82 -2.99 -8.74
C ALA A 120 0.26 -3.32 -7.35
N VAL A 121 -0.72 -4.22 -7.27
CA VAL A 121 -1.17 -4.82 -6.02
C VAL A 121 -0.92 -6.33 -6.06
N LEU A 122 -0.31 -6.85 -5.00
CA LEU A 122 0.00 -8.26 -4.84
C LEU A 122 -1.04 -8.95 -3.95
N TYR A 123 -1.48 -10.12 -4.40
CA TYR A 123 -2.39 -10.99 -3.65
C TYR A 123 -1.64 -12.24 -3.15
N GLY A 124 -2.29 -13.05 -2.32
CA GLY A 124 -1.73 -14.34 -1.89
C GLY A 124 -1.33 -15.26 -3.04
N SER A 125 -1.93 -15.12 -4.22
CA SER A 125 -1.56 -15.83 -5.44
C SER A 125 -0.21 -15.42 -6.04
N ASN A 126 0.31 -14.24 -5.67
CA ASN A 126 1.62 -13.77 -6.09
C ASN A 126 2.73 -14.17 -5.12
N ILE A 127 2.36 -14.59 -3.91
CA ILE A 127 3.30 -14.93 -2.86
C ILE A 127 3.36 -16.44 -2.71
N LYS A 128 4.54 -17.02 -2.83
CA LYS A 128 4.74 -18.44 -2.60
C LYS A 128 4.65 -18.74 -1.11
N SER A 129 3.69 -19.57 -0.72
CA SER A 129 3.31 -19.82 0.67
C SER A 129 4.10 -20.94 1.34
N ASP A 130 5.33 -21.22 0.92
CA ASP A 130 6.18 -22.08 1.74
C ASP A 130 6.78 -21.20 2.85
N ASN A 131 6.58 -21.56 4.08
CA ASN A 131 7.11 -20.86 5.26
C ASN A 131 8.65 -20.90 5.34
N SER A 132 9.35 -21.04 4.23
CA SER A 132 10.80 -21.05 4.10
C SER A 132 11.28 -19.63 3.74
N ASP A 133 12.53 -19.31 4.06
CA ASP A 133 13.17 -18.05 3.71
C ASP A 133 13.17 -17.77 2.19
N GLY A 134 12.95 -18.81 1.36
CA GLY A 134 12.83 -18.70 -0.09
C GLY A 134 11.62 -17.88 -0.60
N GLY A 135 10.59 -17.68 0.22
CA GLY A 135 9.46 -16.83 -0.13
C GLY A 135 9.82 -15.34 -0.23
N PHE A 136 10.78 -14.88 0.57
CA PHE A 136 11.30 -13.52 0.53
C PHE A 136 12.08 -13.26 -0.77
N ASP A 137 12.99 -14.14 -1.15
CA ASP A 137 13.79 -14.00 -2.37
C ASP A 137 12.93 -13.97 -3.62
N LEU A 138 11.92 -14.86 -3.70
CA LEU A 138 10.99 -14.91 -4.84
C LEU A 138 10.12 -13.67 -4.93
N CYS A 139 9.70 -13.11 -3.79
CA CYS A 139 8.95 -11.86 -3.74
C CYS A 139 9.83 -10.68 -4.18
N ALA A 140 11.06 -10.60 -3.69
CA ALA A 140 12.03 -9.57 -4.09
C ALA A 140 12.36 -9.65 -5.59
N ASP A 141 12.51 -10.84 -6.15
CA ASP A 141 12.70 -11.04 -7.59
C ASP A 141 11.47 -10.59 -8.40
N LEU A 142 10.25 -10.83 -7.90
CA LEU A 142 9.01 -10.41 -8.56
C LEU A 142 8.88 -8.89 -8.54
N THR A 143 9.07 -8.24 -7.39
CA THR A 143 8.96 -6.78 -7.25
C THR A 143 10.04 -6.05 -8.07
N LYS A 144 11.26 -6.58 -8.10
CA LYS A 144 12.32 -6.09 -8.99
C LYS A 144 11.91 -6.14 -10.46
N LYS A 145 11.26 -7.22 -10.91
CA LYS A 145 10.77 -7.32 -12.30
C LYS A 145 9.61 -6.36 -12.57
N ILE A 146 8.79 -6.05 -11.55
CA ILE A 146 7.77 -5.00 -11.66
C ILE A 146 8.47 -3.66 -11.88
N ASP A 147 9.44 -3.30 -11.05
CA ASP A 147 10.20 -2.05 -11.15
C ASP A 147 10.91 -1.89 -12.50
N GLU A 148 11.60 -2.94 -12.96
CA GLU A 148 12.28 -2.96 -14.26
C GLU A 148 11.34 -2.80 -15.47
N ARG A 149 10.05 -3.08 -15.31
CA ARG A 149 9.03 -3.03 -16.38
C ARG A 149 8.20 -1.76 -16.38
N VAL A 150 8.17 -1.05 -15.26
CA VAL A 150 7.51 0.26 -15.20
C VAL A 150 8.30 1.25 -16.05
N ALA A 151 7.73 1.61 -17.19
CA ALA A 151 8.36 2.51 -18.16
C ALA A 151 8.40 3.98 -17.70
N THR A 152 8.06 4.26 -16.46
CA THR A 152 8.03 5.61 -15.89
C THR A 152 9.26 5.87 -15.04
N THR A 153 9.64 7.13 -14.91
CA THR A 153 10.73 7.56 -14.03
C THR A 153 10.32 7.63 -12.56
N ILE A 154 9.03 7.42 -12.27
CA ILE A 154 8.50 7.32 -10.91
C ILE A 154 8.54 5.84 -10.50
N PRO A 155 9.18 5.50 -9.37
CA PRO A 155 9.13 4.14 -8.83
C PRO A 155 7.69 3.68 -8.59
N PRO A 156 7.33 2.42 -8.89
CA PRO A 156 5.97 1.93 -8.71
C PRO A 156 5.56 1.87 -7.26
N LEU A 157 4.28 2.14 -6.99
CA LEU A 157 3.66 1.69 -5.75
C LEU A 157 3.36 0.19 -5.90
N VAL A 158 3.93 -0.61 -5.02
CA VAL A 158 3.68 -2.06 -4.93
C VAL A 158 2.98 -2.33 -3.60
N ALA A 159 1.69 -2.59 -3.67
CA ALA A 159 0.82 -2.74 -2.52
C ALA A 159 0.51 -4.20 -2.17
N ILE A 160 0.22 -4.46 -0.90
CA ILE A 160 -0.23 -5.75 -0.38
C ILE A 160 -1.12 -5.56 0.85
N ASP A 161 -1.92 -6.60 1.21
CA ASP A 161 -2.62 -6.64 2.48
C ASP A 161 -1.84 -7.44 3.52
N VAL A 162 -1.36 -6.79 4.57
CA VAL A 162 -0.80 -7.40 5.78
C VAL A 162 -1.42 -6.77 7.03
N GLU A 163 -2.73 -6.94 7.18
CA GLU A 163 -3.51 -6.40 8.31
C GLU A 163 -3.20 -7.11 9.64
N GLY A 164 -2.64 -8.30 9.56
CA GLY A 164 -2.51 -9.22 10.68
C GLY A 164 -3.65 -10.25 10.76
N GLY A 165 -3.46 -11.29 11.59
CA GLY A 165 -4.46 -12.32 11.80
C GLY A 165 -4.81 -13.12 10.54
N SER A 166 -6.08 -13.04 10.10
CA SER A 166 -6.58 -13.77 8.92
C SER A 166 -6.15 -13.13 7.59
N VAL A 167 -5.88 -11.83 7.57
CA VAL A 167 -5.48 -11.09 6.37
C VAL A 167 -4.00 -10.78 6.41
N VAL A 168 -3.20 -11.76 5.99
CA VAL A 168 -1.75 -11.69 5.83
C VAL A 168 -1.40 -12.38 4.52
N ARG A 169 -1.23 -11.61 3.44
CA ARG A 169 -0.93 -12.16 2.10
C ARG A 169 0.52 -12.60 2.00
N PHE A 170 1.43 -11.93 2.71
CA PHE A 170 2.84 -12.29 2.82
C PHE A 170 3.14 -12.84 4.21
N ARG A 171 3.38 -14.15 4.32
CA ARG A 171 3.44 -14.87 5.59
C ARG A 171 4.88 -15.16 6.02
N TRP A 172 5.19 -14.86 7.28
CA TRP A 172 6.45 -15.22 7.95
C TRP A 172 6.17 -15.64 9.41
N LYS A 173 7.19 -16.04 10.15
CA LYS A 173 7.08 -16.39 11.57
C LYS A 173 7.87 -15.41 12.45
N PRO A 174 7.33 -14.96 13.60
CA PRO A 174 5.94 -15.16 14.04
C PRO A 174 4.95 -14.44 13.13
N GLN A 175 3.72 -14.97 13.03
CA GLN A 175 2.64 -14.29 12.27
C GLN A 175 2.23 -13.01 12.98
N PRO A 176 1.93 -11.92 12.26
CA PRO A 176 1.30 -10.73 12.84
C PRO A 176 -0.01 -11.08 13.53
N VAL A 177 -0.24 -10.52 14.72
CA VAL A 177 -1.50 -10.71 15.44
C VAL A 177 -2.65 -9.99 14.73
N SER A 178 -3.89 -10.44 14.96
CA SER A 178 -5.06 -9.77 14.38
C SER A 178 -5.28 -8.37 14.97
N ALA A 179 -5.92 -7.49 14.18
CA ALA A 179 -6.33 -6.15 14.63
C ALA A 179 -7.14 -6.23 15.93
N ARG A 180 -8.07 -7.20 16.05
CA ARG A 180 -8.84 -7.45 17.28
C ARG A 180 -7.97 -7.79 18.48
N SER A 181 -6.85 -8.49 18.27
CA SER A 181 -5.89 -8.78 19.35
C SER A 181 -5.15 -7.54 19.81
N LEU A 182 -4.81 -6.63 18.90
CA LEU A 182 -4.22 -5.33 19.23
C LEU A 182 -5.20 -4.48 20.04
N GLY A 183 -6.46 -4.38 19.61
CA GLY A 183 -7.50 -3.64 20.31
C GLY A 183 -7.78 -4.17 21.72
N ARG A 184 -7.77 -5.49 21.93
CA ARG A 184 -7.89 -6.12 23.25
C ARG A 184 -6.68 -5.84 24.14
N ARG A 185 -5.50 -5.77 23.57
CA ARG A 185 -4.26 -5.49 24.27
C ARG A 185 -4.19 -4.03 24.72
N ARG A 186 -4.73 -3.10 23.94
CA ARG A 186 -4.71 -1.66 24.18
C ARG A 186 -3.30 -1.08 24.38
N ASP A 187 -2.31 -1.70 23.78
CA ASP A 187 -0.89 -1.39 23.90
C ASP A 187 -0.43 -0.75 22.59
N VAL A 188 -0.34 0.58 22.62
CA VAL A 188 -0.01 1.42 21.47
C VAL A 188 1.42 1.16 21.00
N ASP A 189 2.35 1.03 21.96
CA ASP A 189 3.78 0.80 21.67
C ASP A 189 3.96 -0.57 20.98
N TYR A 190 3.26 -1.59 21.48
CA TYR A 190 3.27 -2.92 20.84
C TYR A 190 2.69 -2.90 19.43
N ALA A 191 1.63 -2.14 19.19
CA ALA A 191 1.05 -1.98 17.86
C ALA A 191 2.05 -1.31 16.90
N PHE A 192 2.68 -0.23 17.34
CA PHE A 192 3.74 0.48 16.63
C PHE A 192 4.90 -0.47 16.26
N GLU A 193 5.50 -1.16 17.24
CA GLU A 193 6.63 -2.06 17.03
C GLU A 193 6.31 -3.20 16.07
N GLN A 194 5.10 -3.76 16.17
CA GLN A 194 4.65 -4.80 15.27
C GLN A 194 4.60 -4.31 13.83
N PHE A 195 3.98 -3.14 13.59
CA PHE A 195 3.83 -2.61 12.24
C PHE A 195 5.12 -1.96 11.70
N GLN A 196 6.01 -1.47 12.54
CA GLN A 196 7.37 -1.12 12.13
C GLN A 196 8.13 -2.34 11.59
N THR A 197 8.00 -3.48 12.28
CA THR A 197 8.59 -4.75 11.82
C THR A 197 7.96 -5.20 10.50
N ILE A 198 6.64 -5.09 10.35
CA ILE A 198 5.91 -5.43 9.10
C ILE A 198 6.42 -4.53 7.97
N GLY A 199 6.40 -3.21 8.15
CA GLY A 199 6.85 -2.25 7.15
C GLY A 199 8.27 -2.52 6.68
N SER A 200 9.22 -2.71 7.61
CA SER A 200 10.61 -3.02 7.28
C SER A 200 10.76 -4.31 6.48
N LYS A 201 9.98 -5.35 6.81
CA LYS A 201 9.99 -6.61 6.06
C LYS A 201 9.43 -6.46 4.65
N LEU A 202 8.33 -5.72 4.49
CA LEU A 202 7.72 -5.46 3.18
C LEU A 202 8.68 -4.68 2.28
N VAL A 203 9.28 -3.62 2.79
CA VAL A 203 10.25 -2.80 2.05
C VAL A 203 11.48 -3.62 1.65
N SER A 204 11.93 -4.55 2.51
CA SER A 204 13.08 -5.41 2.19
C SER A 204 12.88 -6.32 0.97
N VAL A 205 11.63 -6.52 0.55
CA VAL A 205 11.27 -7.29 -0.65
C VAL A 205 10.65 -6.42 -1.75
N GLY A 206 10.80 -5.09 -1.68
CA GLY A 206 10.32 -4.14 -2.68
C GLY A 206 8.82 -3.87 -2.67
N ILE A 207 8.10 -4.26 -1.61
CA ILE A 207 6.71 -3.86 -1.37
C ILE A 207 6.76 -2.58 -0.53
N ASN A 208 6.15 -1.49 -1.01
CA ASN A 208 6.26 -0.18 -0.39
C ASN A 208 4.93 0.40 0.12
N VAL A 209 3.81 -0.33 -0.05
CA VAL A 209 2.49 0.05 0.49
C VAL A 209 1.87 -1.14 1.21
N ASP A 210 1.48 -0.97 2.47
CA ASP A 210 0.57 -1.90 3.15
C ASP A 210 -0.85 -1.33 3.17
N LEU A 211 -1.81 -2.11 2.68
CA LEU A 211 -3.22 -1.75 2.71
C LEU A 211 -3.79 -1.97 4.13
N ALA A 212 -3.23 -1.29 5.09
CA ALA A 212 -3.53 -1.28 6.53
C ALA A 212 -3.30 0.14 7.10
N PRO A 213 -3.97 0.51 8.22
CA PRO A 213 -4.87 -0.26 9.08
C PRO A 213 -6.31 -0.34 8.60
N VAL A 214 -7.06 -1.35 9.12
CA VAL A 214 -8.52 -1.36 9.09
C VAL A 214 -9.03 -0.49 10.24
N LEU A 215 -9.71 0.61 9.92
CA LEU A 215 -10.23 1.59 10.88
C LEU A 215 -11.74 1.50 11.08
N ASP A 216 -12.36 0.51 10.46
CA ASP A 216 -13.80 0.24 10.64
C ASP A 216 -14.11 -0.05 12.11
N VAL A 217 -15.21 0.49 12.59
CA VAL A 217 -15.73 0.26 13.94
C VAL A 217 -17.15 -0.32 13.86
N SER A 218 -17.49 -1.19 14.81
CA SER A 218 -18.82 -1.79 14.92
C SER A 218 -19.13 -2.05 16.38
N GLU A 219 -20.38 -1.83 16.78
CA GLU A 219 -20.85 -2.22 18.12
C GLU A 219 -20.80 -3.74 18.32
N ASN A 220 -20.95 -4.52 17.23
CA ASN A 220 -20.91 -5.97 17.23
C ASN A 220 -19.95 -6.48 16.14
N PRO A 221 -18.61 -6.37 16.31
CA PRO A 221 -17.62 -6.70 15.27
C PRO A 221 -17.76 -8.12 14.73
N MET A 222 -18.11 -9.09 15.59
CA MET A 222 -18.22 -10.50 15.22
C MET A 222 -19.45 -10.82 14.38
N ASP A 223 -20.42 -9.90 14.30
CA ASP A 223 -21.61 -10.04 13.45
C ASP A 223 -21.37 -9.45 12.04
N THR A 224 -20.23 -8.79 11.81
CA THR A 224 -19.85 -8.25 10.50
C THR A 224 -18.94 -9.25 9.76
N PHE A 225 -18.82 -9.11 8.43
CA PHE A 225 -17.85 -9.89 7.64
C PHE A 225 -16.40 -9.51 7.96
N LEU A 226 -16.17 -8.40 8.67
CA LEU A 226 -14.84 -7.94 9.07
C LEU A 226 -14.30 -8.68 10.30
N GLU A 227 -15.16 -9.10 11.22
CA GLU A 227 -14.84 -9.93 12.40
C GLU A 227 -13.55 -9.46 13.14
N THR A 228 -12.52 -10.30 13.09
CA THR A 228 -11.22 -10.05 13.76
C THR A 228 -10.36 -8.99 13.09
N ARG A 229 -10.79 -8.44 11.95
CA ARG A 229 -10.15 -7.30 11.28
C ARG A 229 -10.49 -5.98 11.96
N ILE A 230 -11.63 -5.88 12.66
CA ILE A 230 -11.98 -4.71 13.49
C ILE A 230 -11.13 -4.69 14.75
N ILE A 231 -10.48 -3.55 15.01
CA ILE A 231 -9.61 -3.35 16.18
C ILE A 231 -10.47 -3.39 17.46
N SER A 232 -11.51 -2.56 17.54
CA SER A 232 -12.36 -2.46 18.73
C SER A 232 -13.78 -2.01 18.36
N GLU A 233 -14.75 -2.30 19.24
CA GLU A 233 -16.05 -1.63 19.30
C GLU A 233 -15.96 -0.19 19.80
N ASP A 234 -14.89 0.17 20.48
CA ASP A 234 -14.63 1.52 20.98
C ASP A 234 -13.81 2.29 19.91
N ALA A 235 -14.41 3.34 19.35
CA ALA A 235 -13.82 4.17 18.33
C ALA A 235 -12.52 4.85 18.80
N SER A 236 -12.41 5.17 20.10
CA SER A 236 -11.20 5.79 20.67
C SER A 236 -10.04 4.81 20.77
N ILE A 237 -10.30 3.54 21.04
CA ILE A 237 -9.29 2.49 21.02
C ILE A 237 -8.84 2.22 19.57
N THR A 238 -9.79 2.14 18.64
CA THR A 238 -9.49 1.98 17.21
C THR A 238 -8.67 3.16 16.70
N ALA A 239 -8.99 4.39 17.10
CA ALA A 239 -8.24 5.59 16.78
C ALA A 239 -6.78 5.52 17.27
N ALA A 240 -6.57 5.20 18.55
CA ALA A 240 -5.24 5.15 19.15
C ALA A 240 -4.36 4.03 18.56
N ILE A 241 -4.91 2.83 18.41
CA ILE A 241 -4.18 1.69 17.82
C ILE A 241 -3.97 1.90 16.31
N GLY A 242 -4.97 2.43 15.59
CA GLY A 242 -4.88 2.73 14.18
C GLY A 242 -3.79 3.76 13.86
N ALA A 243 -3.69 4.83 14.65
CA ALA A 243 -2.63 5.82 14.56
C ALA A 243 -1.23 5.16 14.75
N ALA A 244 -1.08 4.31 15.78
CA ALA A 244 0.17 3.60 16.02
C ALA A 244 0.56 2.64 14.88
N VAL A 245 -0.43 2.05 14.20
CA VAL A 245 -0.19 1.23 13.00
C VAL A 245 0.35 2.09 11.86
N VAL A 246 -0.23 3.27 11.60
CA VAL A 246 0.25 4.24 10.61
C VAL A 246 1.69 4.63 10.92
N ASP A 247 1.95 5.12 12.13
CA ASP A 247 3.27 5.56 12.58
C ASP A 247 4.31 4.42 12.48
N GLY A 248 3.91 3.19 12.85
CA GLY A 248 4.75 2.01 12.76
C GLY A 248 5.13 1.66 11.32
N LEU A 249 4.17 1.60 10.39
CA LEU A 249 4.44 1.32 8.97
C LEU A 249 5.40 2.36 8.38
N GLN A 250 5.16 3.64 8.62
CA GLN A 250 6.01 4.73 8.16
C GLN A 250 7.42 4.66 8.77
N ALA A 251 7.54 4.36 10.07
CA ALA A 251 8.83 4.13 10.71
C ALA A 251 9.57 2.91 10.15
N GLY A 252 8.85 1.93 9.59
CA GLY A 252 9.38 0.80 8.83
C GLY A 252 9.73 1.13 7.38
N GLY A 253 9.46 2.35 6.90
CA GLY A 253 9.70 2.80 5.53
C GLY A 253 8.59 2.42 4.54
N CYS A 254 7.45 1.90 5.01
CA CYS A 254 6.31 1.47 4.21
C CYS A 254 5.17 2.48 4.30
N LEU A 255 4.56 2.80 3.17
CA LEU A 255 3.36 3.64 3.13
C LEU A 255 2.15 2.88 3.69
N SER A 256 1.24 3.61 4.33
CA SER A 256 0.04 3.10 4.97
C SER A 256 -1.22 3.47 4.19
N ALA A 257 -2.23 2.60 4.17
CA ALA A 257 -3.53 2.88 3.57
C ALA A 257 -4.67 2.51 4.52
N ALA A 258 -5.22 3.52 5.20
CA ALA A 258 -6.33 3.32 6.13
C ALA A 258 -7.65 3.01 5.39
N LYS A 259 -8.44 2.04 5.90
CA LYS A 259 -9.64 1.53 5.22
C LYS A 259 -10.72 1.13 6.23
N HIS A 260 -11.99 1.13 5.81
CA HIS A 260 -12.61 1.49 4.53
C HIS A 260 -13.49 2.73 4.72
N PHE A 261 -13.02 3.88 4.31
CA PHE A 261 -13.66 5.18 4.54
C PHE A 261 -15.07 5.27 3.90
N PRO A 262 -16.08 5.86 4.55
CA PRO A 262 -16.09 6.52 5.86
C PRO A 262 -16.37 5.58 7.06
N GLY A 263 -16.31 4.26 6.91
CA GLY A 263 -16.48 3.24 7.94
C GLY A 263 -17.47 2.14 7.54
N HIS A 264 -16.95 0.94 7.23
CA HIS A 264 -17.71 -0.20 6.72
C HIS A 264 -18.35 -1.06 7.84
N GLY A 265 -18.04 -0.76 9.11
CA GLY A 265 -18.49 -1.59 10.25
C GLY A 265 -19.98 -1.48 10.60
N GLY A 266 -20.72 -0.58 9.95
CA GLY A 266 -22.18 -0.38 10.16
C GLY A 266 -23.06 -1.35 9.37
N THR A 267 -22.50 -2.29 8.60
CA THR A 267 -23.24 -3.33 7.86
C THR A 267 -22.65 -4.71 8.08
N ILE A 268 -23.49 -5.74 7.99
CA ILE A 268 -23.07 -7.15 8.06
C ILE A 268 -22.65 -7.71 6.69
N GLU A 269 -23.00 -7.02 5.61
CA GLU A 269 -22.82 -7.48 4.24
C GLU A 269 -21.41 -7.18 3.73
N ASP A 270 -20.89 -8.11 2.90
CA ASP A 270 -19.60 -7.96 2.24
C ASP A 270 -19.73 -7.20 0.91
N SER A 271 -19.05 -6.05 0.81
CA SER A 271 -19.05 -5.21 -0.39
C SER A 271 -18.40 -5.85 -1.62
N HIS A 272 -17.72 -7.00 -1.47
CA HIS A 272 -17.25 -7.80 -2.61
C HIS A 272 -18.37 -8.62 -3.27
N ALA A 273 -19.46 -8.87 -2.57
CA ALA A 273 -20.56 -9.72 -3.06
C ALA A 273 -21.81 -8.90 -3.42
N VAL A 274 -22.09 -7.84 -2.69
CA VAL A 274 -23.27 -6.98 -2.86
C VAL A 274 -22.88 -5.52 -2.69
N THR A 275 -23.79 -4.58 -2.92
CA THR A 275 -23.61 -3.17 -2.54
C THR A 275 -24.32 -2.94 -1.20
N PRO A 276 -23.59 -3.00 -0.06
CA PRO A 276 -24.21 -2.83 1.23
C PRO A 276 -24.60 -1.39 1.50
N GLN A 277 -25.48 -1.19 2.47
CA GLN A 277 -25.93 0.12 2.93
C GLN A 277 -25.67 0.26 4.42
N VAL A 278 -25.26 1.46 4.84
CA VAL A 278 -25.12 1.86 6.25
C VAL A 278 -26.20 2.87 6.57
N ASP A 279 -27.19 2.45 7.39
CA ASP A 279 -28.34 3.25 7.81
C ASP A 279 -28.07 4.01 9.11
N LYS A 280 -27.03 4.85 9.10
CA LYS A 280 -26.68 5.76 10.19
C LYS A 280 -26.94 7.20 9.77
N THR A 281 -27.23 8.07 10.75
CA THR A 281 -27.27 9.51 10.52
C THR A 281 -25.86 10.07 10.28
N ALA A 282 -25.77 11.26 9.69
CA ALA A 282 -24.48 11.93 9.51
C ALA A 282 -23.77 12.22 10.84
N GLU A 283 -24.54 12.50 11.91
CA GLU A 283 -24.03 12.71 13.27
C GLU A 283 -23.45 11.43 13.87
N GLU A 284 -24.11 10.30 13.69
CA GLU A 284 -23.61 8.99 14.16
C GLU A 284 -22.32 8.61 13.42
N ILE A 285 -22.28 8.78 12.10
CA ILE A 285 -21.08 8.55 11.31
C ILE A 285 -19.95 9.46 11.79
N ALA A 286 -20.21 10.75 11.99
CA ALA A 286 -19.20 11.71 12.42
C ALA A 286 -18.67 11.43 13.82
N SER A 287 -19.52 11.04 14.76
CA SER A 287 -19.14 10.84 16.17
C SER A 287 -18.58 9.45 16.49
N TYR A 288 -18.67 8.50 15.57
CA TYR A 288 -18.26 7.12 15.79
C TYR A 288 -17.36 6.59 14.67
N ASP A 289 -17.85 6.53 13.42
CA ASP A 289 -17.11 5.89 12.32
C ASP A 289 -15.92 6.74 11.84
N LEU A 290 -16.01 8.08 11.86
CA LEU A 290 -14.93 8.96 11.40
C LEU A 290 -13.82 9.18 12.43
N VAL A 291 -14.06 8.93 13.72
CA VAL A 291 -13.08 9.18 14.79
C VAL A 291 -11.73 8.49 14.55
N PRO A 292 -11.66 7.21 14.14
CA PRO A 292 -10.38 6.58 13.80
C PRO A 292 -9.70 7.18 12.57
N PHE A 293 -10.47 7.62 11.57
CA PHE A 293 -9.90 8.25 10.36
C PHE A 293 -9.34 9.64 10.65
N GLU A 294 -9.98 10.43 11.52
CA GLU A 294 -9.45 11.72 11.97
C GLU A 294 -8.10 11.54 12.67
N SER A 295 -7.98 10.50 13.50
CA SER A 295 -6.72 10.16 14.16
C SER A 295 -5.64 9.74 13.16
N ALA A 296 -5.96 8.88 12.19
CA ALA A 296 -5.03 8.45 11.15
C ALA A 296 -4.57 9.62 10.25
N ILE A 297 -5.48 10.55 9.90
CA ILE A 297 -5.13 11.77 9.15
C ILE A 297 -4.16 12.63 9.97
N SER A 298 -4.41 12.77 11.28
CA SER A 298 -3.53 13.53 12.19
C SER A 298 -2.14 12.90 12.34
N SER A 299 -2.04 11.57 12.22
CA SER A 299 -0.76 10.81 12.14
C SER A 299 -0.12 10.85 10.76
N GLY A 300 -0.73 11.52 9.77
CA GLY A 300 -0.16 11.66 8.44
C GLY A 300 -0.27 10.39 7.59
N VAL A 301 -1.39 9.65 7.67
CA VAL A 301 -1.65 8.47 6.82
C VAL A 301 -1.46 8.79 5.34
N ASP A 302 -0.75 7.93 4.61
CA ASP A 302 -0.34 8.18 3.23
C ASP A 302 -1.50 8.03 2.25
N ALA A 303 -2.36 7.02 2.44
CA ALA A 303 -3.52 6.76 1.59
C ALA A 303 -4.77 6.43 2.42
N ILE A 304 -5.94 6.73 1.87
CA ILE A 304 -7.24 6.32 2.41
C ILE A 304 -8.01 5.56 1.34
N MET A 305 -8.37 4.31 1.65
CA MET A 305 -9.20 3.48 0.78
C MET A 305 -10.67 3.71 1.07
N VAL A 306 -11.42 4.15 0.06
CA VAL A 306 -12.85 4.43 0.17
C VAL A 306 -13.68 3.17 -0.06
N ALA A 307 -14.69 2.95 0.76
CA ALA A 307 -15.57 1.78 0.70
C ALA A 307 -16.51 1.77 -0.51
N HIS A 308 -16.83 0.58 -1.01
CA HIS A 308 -17.91 0.37 -2.00
C HIS A 308 -19.27 0.16 -1.28
N VAL A 309 -19.65 1.13 -0.45
CA VAL A 309 -20.82 1.08 0.43
C VAL A 309 -21.67 2.32 0.23
N PHE A 310 -22.97 2.20 0.35
CA PHE A 310 -23.93 3.28 0.22
C PHE A 310 -24.22 3.90 1.58
N TYR A 311 -24.14 5.22 1.68
CA TYR A 311 -24.40 6.00 2.91
C TYR A 311 -25.45 7.07 2.61
N PRO A 312 -26.75 6.76 2.69
CA PRO A 312 -27.82 7.69 2.28
C PRO A 312 -27.77 9.04 2.99
N ALA A 313 -27.28 9.07 4.23
CA ALA A 313 -27.15 10.29 5.02
C ALA A 313 -26.01 11.23 4.57
N LEU A 314 -25.05 10.73 3.78
CA LEU A 314 -23.92 11.50 3.26
C LEU A 314 -24.05 11.80 1.76
N ASP A 315 -24.56 10.83 1.01
CA ASP A 315 -24.90 10.96 -0.41
C ASP A 315 -26.09 10.04 -0.73
N ALA A 316 -27.18 10.61 -1.21
CA ALA A 316 -28.41 9.89 -1.50
C ALA A 316 -28.40 9.20 -2.88
N THR A 317 -27.34 9.35 -3.68
CA THR A 317 -27.27 8.90 -5.07
C THR A 317 -26.16 7.90 -5.37
N ASP A 318 -24.97 8.12 -4.82
CA ASP A 318 -23.79 7.35 -5.17
C ASP A 318 -23.16 6.61 -3.96
N ILE A 319 -22.53 5.47 -4.21
CA ILE A 319 -21.72 4.78 -3.20
C ILE A 319 -20.48 5.60 -2.87
N ALA A 320 -19.93 5.44 -1.67
CA ALA A 320 -18.85 6.27 -1.18
C ALA A 320 -17.67 6.41 -2.14
N SER A 321 -17.24 5.31 -2.78
CA SER A 321 -16.12 5.30 -3.74
C SER A 321 -16.38 6.05 -5.05
N MET A 322 -17.61 6.49 -5.31
CA MET A 322 -18.00 7.28 -6.48
C MET A 322 -18.60 8.63 -6.09
N SER A 323 -18.72 8.92 -4.81
CA SER A 323 -19.40 10.08 -4.24
C SER A 323 -18.45 11.27 -4.13
N GLN A 324 -18.75 12.35 -4.87
CA GLN A 324 -18.07 13.64 -4.70
C GLN A 324 -18.32 14.26 -3.32
N PRO A 325 -19.56 14.26 -2.77
CA PRO A 325 -19.80 14.73 -1.40
C PRO A 325 -18.96 14.03 -0.34
N ILE A 326 -18.73 12.70 -0.48
CA ILE A 326 -17.94 11.93 0.50
C ILE A 326 -16.45 12.13 0.28
N ILE A 327 -15.96 11.99 -0.97
CA ILE A 327 -14.51 12.04 -1.23
C ILE A 327 -13.99 13.48 -1.18
N THR A 328 -14.63 14.38 -1.89
CA THR A 328 -14.17 15.78 -1.93
C THR A 328 -14.69 16.55 -0.72
N GLY A 329 -16.00 16.58 -0.51
CA GLY A 329 -16.61 17.41 0.53
C GLY A 329 -16.24 16.96 1.95
N LEU A 330 -16.41 15.67 2.28
CA LEU A 330 -16.14 15.18 3.62
C LEU A 330 -14.64 14.92 3.84
N LEU A 331 -14.00 14.04 3.04
CA LEU A 331 -12.64 13.62 3.31
C LEU A 331 -11.61 14.73 3.05
N ARG A 332 -11.66 15.39 1.89
CA ARG A 332 -10.64 16.40 1.54
C ARG A 332 -10.92 17.76 2.16
N GLU A 333 -12.13 18.31 1.99
CA GLU A 333 -12.41 19.68 2.40
C GLU A 333 -12.70 19.79 3.91
N LYS A 334 -13.56 18.93 4.46
CA LYS A 334 -13.96 19.01 5.88
C LYS A 334 -12.92 18.39 6.82
N MET A 335 -12.37 17.20 6.49
CA MET A 335 -11.38 16.53 7.32
C MET A 335 -9.94 16.94 6.97
N GLY A 336 -9.69 17.68 5.88
CA GLY A 336 -8.39 18.24 5.51
C GLY A 336 -7.39 17.21 4.98
N TYR A 337 -7.84 16.06 4.49
CA TYR A 337 -6.94 15.04 3.95
C TYR A 337 -6.39 15.45 2.58
N THR A 338 -5.06 15.42 2.44
CA THR A 338 -4.33 15.88 1.24
C THR A 338 -3.60 14.75 0.49
N GLY A 339 -3.56 13.52 1.04
CA GLY A 339 -2.93 12.36 0.43
C GLY A 339 -3.71 11.77 -0.75
#